data_f6641e87d84be90b4470cc789858ca58
#
_entry.id   f6641e87d84be90b4470cc789858ca58
#
_cell.length_a   1.000
_cell.length_b   1.000
_cell.length_c   1.000
_cell.angle_alpha   90.00
_cell.angle_beta   90.00
_cell.angle_gamma   90.00
#
_symmetry.space_group_name_H-M   'P 1'
#
loop_
_entity.id
_entity.type
_entity.pdbx_description
1 polymer ?
#
loop_
_entity_poly.entity_id
_entity_poly.type
_entity_poly.pdbx_seq_one_letter_code
_entity_poly.pdbx_strand_id
1 'polypeptide(L)'
;MGTFTKIVRRILDTGMGIGSVFLLFMMILIVANIVYRMSGHVIKGSYELCELFIVVTASFALGYAAWHKSHVDINIMVAKLPDWLQSILKIITSLLAMATWALTAWAGSIILIDRWSTEESEMLLVPFYPFRLVLFIGLILIALIYLIDVISAIKVTAKK
;
A
#
# COMPACT_ATOMS: atom_id res chain seq x y z
N MET A 1 22.42 9.91 -1.37
CA MET A 1 21.35 8.98 -0.99
C MET A 1 20.67 9.32 0.35
N GLY A 2 21.31 10.02 1.28
CA GLY A 2 20.73 10.23 2.62
C GLY A 2 19.49 11.09 2.75
N THR A 3 19.31 12.13 1.92
CA THR A 3 18.18 13.08 2.08
C THR A 3 16.90 12.50 1.49
N PHE A 4 16.97 11.89 0.32
CA PHE A 4 15.81 11.28 -0.35
C PHE A 4 15.20 10.14 0.48
N THR A 5 16.03 9.24 1.00
CA THR A 5 15.61 8.15 1.89
C THR A 5 14.96 8.66 3.18
N LYS A 6 15.46 9.76 3.75
CA LYS A 6 14.85 10.38 4.94
C LYS A 6 13.46 10.96 4.66
N ILE A 7 13.28 11.58 3.49
CA ILE A 7 11.98 12.14 3.07
C ILE A 7 10.96 11.02 2.87
N VAL A 8 11.32 9.99 2.10
CA VAL A 8 10.44 8.83 1.86
C VAL A 8 10.04 8.17 3.17
N ARG A 9 11.00 7.92 4.06
CA ARG A 9 10.72 7.35 5.38
C ARG A 9 9.74 8.22 6.18
N ARG A 10 9.94 9.53 6.21
CA ARG A 10 9.05 10.44 6.96
C ARG A 10 7.63 10.44 6.40
N ILE A 11 7.49 10.39 5.06
CA ILE A 11 6.17 10.27 4.41
C ILE A 11 5.49 8.95 4.81
N LEU A 12 6.22 7.84 4.81
CA LEU A 12 5.69 6.54 5.18
C LEU A 12 5.31 6.45 6.67
N ASP A 13 6.15 6.98 7.57
CA ASP A 13 5.88 6.99 9.01
C ASP A 13 4.64 7.84 9.33
N THR A 14 4.51 9.02 8.70
CA THR A 14 3.32 9.88 8.85
C THR A 14 2.08 9.23 8.24
N GLY A 15 2.23 8.65 7.03
CA GLY A 15 1.15 7.93 6.35
C GLY A 15 0.66 6.74 7.15
N MET A 16 1.56 5.98 7.78
CA MET A 16 1.17 4.86 8.66
C MET A 16 0.38 5.36 9.88
N GLY A 17 0.75 6.50 10.46
CA GLY A 17 -0.02 7.14 11.53
C GLY A 17 -1.43 7.49 11.07
N ILE A 18 -1.57 8.12 9.90
CA ILE A 18 -2.88 8.43 9.30
C ILE A 18 -3.68 7.14 9.05
N GLY A 19 -3.08 6.14 8.42
CA GLY A 19 -3.73 4.85 8.15
C GLY A 19 -4.21 4.16 9.44
N SER A 20 -3.44 4.23 10.52
CA SER A 20 -3.82 3.66 11.81
C SER A 20 -5.03 4.38 12.42
N VAL A 21 -5.14 5.70 12.27
CA VAL A 21 -6.30 6.48 12.70
C VAL A 21 -7.55 6.05 11.92
N PHE A 22 -7.46 5.93 10.59
CA PHE A 22 -8.58 5.44 9.77
C PHE A 22 -8.99 4.01 10.14
N LEU A 23 -8.04 3.14 10.46
CA LEU A 23 -8.32 1.79 10.95
C LEU A 23 -9.10 1.80 12.27
N LEU A 24 -8.71 2.67 13.21
CA LEU A 24 -9.44 2.85 14.47
C LEU A 24 -10.86 3.37 14.24
N PHE A 25 -11.03 4.36 13.36
CA PHE A 25 -12.37 4.86 13.00
C PHE A 25 -13.22 3.76 12.36
N MET A 26 -12.66 2.95 11.47
CA MET A 26 -13.33 1.81 10.87
C MET A 26 -13.79 0.81 11.93
N MET A 27 -12.91 0.48 12.88
CA MET A 27 -13.24 -0.43 14.00
C MET A 27 -14.40 0.12 14.83
N ILE A 28 -14.34 1.40 15.22
CA ILE A 28 -15.40 2.05 16.00
C ILE A 28 -16.72 2.05 15.23
N LEU A 29 -16.68 2.35 13.93
CA LEU A 29 -17.85 2.37 13.06
C LEU A 29 -18.51 1.00 12.96
N ILE A 30 -17.72 -0.06 12.79
CA ILE A 30 -18.23 -1.44 12.72
C ILE A 30 -18.89 -1.83 14.05
N VAL A 31 -18.22 -1.58 15.17
CA VAL A 31 -18.76 -1.88 16.50
C VAL A 31 -20.06 -1.09 16.75
N ALA A 32 -20.06 0.21 16.45
CA ALA A 32 -21.26 1.04 16.58
C ALA A 32 -22.41 0.52 15.72
N ASN A 33 -22.14 0.13 14.46
CA ASN A 33 -23.14 -0.42 13.57
C ASN A 33 -23.74 -1.74 14.09
N ILE A 34 -22.89 -2.61 14.68
CA ILE A 34 -23.35 -3.87 15.30
C ILE A 34 -24.28 -3.57 16.48
N VAL A 35 -23.86 -2.71 17.40
CA VAL A 35 -24.66 -2.33 18.58
C VAL A 35 -25.99 -1.68 18.16
N TYR A 36 -25.94 -0.77 17.19
CA TYR A 36 -27.14 -0.09 16.70
C TYR A 36 -28.12 -1.05 16.02
N ARG A 37 -27.58 -2.05 15.31
CA ARG A 37 -28.35 -3.12 14.69
C ARG A 37 -29.07 -4.02 15.71
N MET A 38 -28.46 -4.25 16.87
CA MET A 38 -29.13 -5.00 17.97
C MET A 38 -30.37 -4.28 18.50
N SER A 39 -30.43 -2.95 18.35
CA SER A 39 -31.60 -2.12 18.69
C SER A 39 -32.63 -2.00 17.52
N GLY A 40 -32.51 -2.82 16.47
CA GLY A 40 -33.41 -2.83 15.31
C GLY A 40 -33.15 -1.72 14.30
N HIS A 41 -32.09 -0.96 14.43
CA HIS A 41 -31.71 0.13 13.52
C HIS A 41 -30.45 -0.22 12.73
N VAL A 42 -30.20 0.47 11.62
CA VAL A 42 -29.00 0.28 10.78
C VAL A 42 -28.40 1.64 10.43
N ILE A 43 -27.09 1.79 10.57
CA ILE A 43 -26.36 2.96 10.07
C ILE A 43 -26.21 2.80 8.57
N LYS A 44 -27.02 3.54 7.79
CA LYS A 44 -26.94 3.52 6.32
C LYS A 44 -25.58 4.03 5.87
N GLY A 45 -24.99 3.37 4.85
CA GLY A 45 -23.71 3.76 4.30
C GLY A 45 -22.47 3.36 5.14
N SER A 46 -22.64 2.65 6.25
CA SER A 46 -21.51 2.21 7.08
C SER A 46 -20.51 1.33 6.31
N TYR A 47 -20.98 0.50 5.40
CA TYR A 47 -20.12 -0.33 4.55
C TYR A 47 -19.28 0.51 3.58
N GLU A 48 -19.89 1.52 2.94
CA GLU A 48 -19.21 2.43 2.01
C GLU A 48 -18.10 3.22 2.73
N LEU A 49 -18.36 3.70 3.97
CA LEU A 49 -17.33 4.34 4.78
C LEU A 49 -16.19 3.38 5.11
N CYS A 50 -16.50 2.13 5.44
CA CYS A 50 -15.47 1.12 5.69
C CYS A 50 -14.62 0.84 4.45
N GLU A 51 -15.22 0.77 3.26
CA GLU A 51 -14.51 0.62 1.98
C GLU A 51 -13.56 1.79 1.73
N LEU A 52 -14.01 3.01 1.96
CA LEU A 52 -13.17 4.20 1.81
C LEU A 52 -12.01 4.22 2.82
N PHE A 53 -12.28 3.87 4.07
CA PHE A 53 -11.25 3.85 5.11
C PHE A 53 -10.21 2.75 4.90
N ILE A 54 -10.62 1.57 4.41
CA ILE A 54 -9.68 0.49 4.11
C ILE A 54 -8.75 0.85 2.94
N VAL A 55 -9.25 1.59 1.93
CA VAL A 55 -8.42 2.07 0.83
C VAL A 55 -7.30 2.98 1.33
N VAL A 56 -7.61 3.95 2.20
CA VAL A 56 -6.62 4.85 2.80
C VAL A 56 -5.61 4.06 3.65
N THR A 57 -6.13 3.19 4.53
CA THR A 57 -5.30 2.37 5.42
C THR A 57 -4.35 1.48 4.62
N ALA A 58 -4.87 0.75 3.62
CA ALA A 58 -4.07 -0.15 2.79
C ALA A 58 -3.00 0.60 1.98
N SER A 59 -3.32 1.77 1.44
CA SER A 59 -2.38 2.58 0.66
C SER A 59 -1.11 2.92 1.44
N PHE A 60 -1.25 3.30 2.70
CA PHE A 60 -0.10 3.64 3.56
C PHE A 60 0.54 2.40 4.19
N ALA A 61 -0.25 1.41 4.61
CA ALA A 61 0.26 0.20 5.25
C ALA A 61 1.14 -0.62 4.29
N LEU A 62 0.74 -0.78 3.04
CA LEU A 62 1.51 -1.49 2.03
C LEU A 62 2.86 -0.81 1.75
N GLY A 63 2.88 0.52 1.62
CA GLY A 63 4.12 1.28 1.44
C GLY A 63 5.05 1.16 2.63
N TYR A 64 4.51 1.25 3.85
CA TYR A 64 5.27 1.08 5.08
C TYR A 64 5.84 -0.35 5.22
N ALA A 65 5.02 -1.37 4.93
CA ALA A 65 5.44 -2.77 4.95
C ALA A 65 6.57 -3.05 3.93
N ALA A 66 6.45 -2.50 2.73
CA ALA A 66 7.50 -2.61 1.71
C ALA A 66 8.83 -1.99 2.17
N TRP A 67 8.77 -0.79 2.79
CA TRP A 67 9.97 -0.11 3.30
C TRP A 67 10.67 -0.88 4.41
N HIS A 68 9.92 -1.46 5.35
CA HIS A 68 10.46 -2.22 6.47
C HIS A 68 10.77 -3.68 6.11
N LYS A 69 10.65 -4.06 4.84
CA LYS A 69 10.87 -5.45 4.37
C LYS A 69 10.08 -6.47 5.18
N SER A 70 8.89 -6.05 5.65
CA SER A 70 7.98 -6.90 6.44
C SER A 70 7.29 -7.97 5.59
N HIS A 71 7.54 -7.99 4.28
CA HIS A 71 7.16 -9.11 3.44
C HIS A 71 8.01 -10.32 3.85
N VAL A 72 7.33 -11.42 4.13
CA VAL A 72 7.94 -12.67 4.61
C VAL A 72 9.04 -13.11 3.65
N ASP A 73 10.28 -12.75 3.98
CA ASP A 73 11.45 -13.31 3.32
C ASP A 73 11.58 -14.76 3.80
N ILE A 74 11.43 -15.71 2.90
CA ILE A 74 11.72 -17.13 3.20
C ILE A 74 13.26 -17.29 3.27
N ASN A 75 13.87 -16.54 4.17
CA ASN A 75 15.33 -16.53 4.36
C ASN A 75 15.88 -17.91 4.75
N ILE A 76 15.05 -18.76 5.38
CA ILE A 76 15.47 -20.10 5.83
C ILE A 76 15.82 -21.00 4.64
N MET A 77 15.10 -20.93 3.53
CA MET A 77 15.41 -21.71 2.33
C MET A 77 16.54 -21.07 1.52
N VAL A 78 16.51 -19.74 1.37
CA VAL A 78 17.48 -18.98 0.60
C VAL A 78 18.86 -18.99 1.28
N ALA A 79 18.91 -19.01 2.60
CA ALA A 79 20.18 -19.07 3.36
C ALA A 79 20.99 -20.38 3.15
N LYS A 80 20.36 -21.45 2.64
CA LYS A 80 21.04 -22.71 2.31
C LYS A 80 21.65 -22.72 0.91
N LEU A 81 21.38 -21.71 0.10
CA LEU A 81 21.87 -21.60 -1.26
C LEU A 81 23.24 -20.88 -1.29
N PRO A 82 24.10 -21.18 -2.27
CA PRO A 82 25.36 -20.45 -2.45
C PRO A 82 25.11 -18.97 -2.72
N ASP A 83 26.02 -18.11 -2.27
CA ASP A 83 25.89 -16.64 -2.26
C ASP A 83 25.53 -16.03 -3.63
N TRP A 84 26.06 -16.60 -4.71
CA TRP A 84 25.74 -16.14 -6.06
C TRP A 84 24.27 -16.37 -6.43
N LEU A 85 23.69 -17.51 -6.03
CA LEU A 85 22.31 -17.85 -6.29
C LEU A 85 21.35 -16.99 -5.47
N GLN A 86 21.71 -16.71 -4.21
CA GLN A 86 20.98 -15.77 -3.36
C GLN A 86 20.91 -14.38 -4.00
N SER A 87 22.03 -13.90 -4.54
CA SER A 87 22.09 -12.59 -5.21
C SER A 87 21.20 -12.52 -6.45
N ILE A 88 21.21 -13.55 -7.29
CA ILE A 88 20.38 -13.65 -8.48
C ILE A 88 18.89 -13.70 -8.10
N LEU A 89 18.50 -14.55 -7.17
CA LEU A 89 17.12 -14.65 -6.71
C LEU A 89 16.61 -13.32 -6.16
N LYS A 90 17.43 -12.61 -5.40
CA LYS A 90 17.08 -11.29 -4.87
C LYS A 90 16.82 -10.27 -5.98
N ILE A 91 17.64 -10.26 -7.03
CA ILE A 91 17.43 -9.38 -8.18
C ILE A 91 16.14 -9.74 -8.90
N ILE A 92 15.91 -11.01 -9.18
CA ILE A 92 14.71 -11.49 -9.89
C ILE A 92 13.44 -11.16 -9.10
N THR A 93 13.40 -11.46 -7.81
CA THR A 93 12.22 -11.20 -6.96
C THR A 93 11.95 -9.71 -6.82
N SER A 94 12.98 -8.89 -6.64
CA SER A 94 12.82 -7.43 -6.59
C SER A 94 12.33 -6.85 -7.92
N LEU A 95 12.80 -7.39 -9.04
CA LEU A 95 12.38 -6.96 -10.39
C LEU A 95 10.92 -7.36 -10.66
N LEU A 96 10.52 -8.58 -10.30
CA LEU A 96 9.14 -9.04 -10.41
C LEU A 96 8.20 -8.20 -9.54
N ALA A 97 8.58 -7.94 -8.29
CA ALA A 97 7.80 -7.08 -7.40
C ALA A 97 7.66 -5.67 -7.96
N MET A 98 8.76 -5.07 -8.44
CA MET A 98 8.72 -3.75 -9.09
C MET A 98 7.78 -3.75 -10.30
N ALA A 99 7.88 -4.76 -11.18
CA ALA A 99 7.05 -4.86 -12.37
C ALA A 99 5.55 -4.98 -12.00
N THR A 100 5.23 -5.82 -11.01
CA THR A 100 3.85 -6.01 -10.53
C THR A 100 3.27 -4.69 -10.00
N TRP A 101 3.99 -3.99 -9.11
CA TRP A 101 3.51 -2.73 -8.56
C TRP A 101 3.47 -1.60 -9.58
N ALA A 102 4.40 -1.57 -10.54
CA ALA A 102 4.38 -0.59 -11.63
C ALA A 102 3.17 -0.83 -12.56
N LEU A 103 2.87 -2.08 -12.91
CA LEU A 103 1.67 -2.42 -13.69
C LEU A 103 0.39 -2.08 -12.94
N THR A 104 0.33 -2.34 -11.64
CA THR A 104 -0.83 -1.99 -10.81
C THR A 104 -1.01 -0.47 -10.73
N ALA A 105 0.08 0.29 -10.58
CA ALA A 105 0.03 1.75 -10.59
C ALA A 105 -0.42 2.29 -11.95
N TRP A 106 0.06 1.70 -13.04
CA TRP A 106 -0.36 2.07 -14.40
C TRP A 106 -1.85 1.79 -14.62
N ALA A 107 -2.33 0.60 -14.27
CA ALA A 107 -3.76 0.28 -14.33
C ALA A 107 -4.61 1.22 -13.46
N GLY A 108 -4.13 1.54 -12.25
CA GLY A 108 -4.76 2.49 -11.35
C GLY A 108 -4.84 3.90 -11.93
N SER A 109 -3.83 4.33 -12.71
CA SER A 109 -3.85 5.64 -13.38
C SER A 109 -4.93 5.74 -14.45
N ILE A 110 -5.15 4.66 -15.21
CA ILE A 110 -6.21 4.60 -16.23
C ILE A 110 -7.57 4.77 -15.56
N ILE A 111 -7.85 4.01 -14.50
CA ILE A 111 -9.11 4.10 -13.76
C ILE A 111 -9.29 5.48 -13.14
N LEU A 112 -8.22 6.08 -12.61
CA LEU A 112 -8.25 7.42 -12.02
C LEU A 112 -8.64 8.49 -13.05
N ILE A 113 -8.10 8.41 -14.27
CA ILE A 113 -8.36 9.39 -15.35
C ILE A 113 -9.76 9.18 -15.94
N ASP A 114 -10.11 7.92 -16.23
CA ASP A 114 -11.36 7.58 -16.91
C ASP A 114 -12.59 7.87 -16.05
N ARG A 115 -12.45 7.72 -14.73
CA ARG A 115 -13.56 7.87 -13.76
C ARG A 115 -13.37 9.02 -12.78
N TRP A 116 -12.69 10.07 -13.21
CA TRP A 116 -12.27 11.18 -12.34
C TRP A 116 -13.40 11.85 -11.54
N SER A 117 -14.57 12.06 -12.14
CA SER A 117 -15.66 12.77 -11.48
C SER A 117 -17.02 12.06 -11.59
N THR A 118 -17.02 10.82 -12.06
CA THR A 118 -18.25 10.17 -12.51
C THR A 118 -18.83 9.22 -11.46
N GLU A 119 -18.05 8.81 -10.46
CA GLU A 119 -18.50 7.83 -9.48
C GLU A 119 -18.56 8.42 -8.07
N GLU A 120 -19.73 8.32 -7.50
CA GLU A 120 -20.05 8.62 -6.11
C GLU A 120 -20.58 7.36 -5.43
N SER A 121 -20.44 7.30 -4.12
CA SER A 121 -21.00 6.24 -3.29
C SER A 121 -22.53 6.25 -3.41
N GLU A 122 -23.15 5.06 -3.47
CA GLU A 122 -24.59 4.91 -3.74
C GLU A 122 -25.47 5.48 -2.63
N MET A 123 -25.05 5.38 -1.36
CA MET A 123 -25.86 5.81 -0.22
C MET A 123 -25.45 7.17 0.35
N LEU A 124 -24.13 7.44 0.37
CA LEU A 124 -23.58 8.64 1.01
C LEU A 124 -23.26 9.75 0.01
N LEU A 125 -23.30 9.46 -1.29
CA LEU A 125 -22.93 10.40 -2.37
C LEU A 125 -21.52 11.01 -2.16
N VAL A 126 -20.62 10.25 -1.56
CA VAL A 126 -19.24 10.66 -1.34
C VAL A 126 -18.44 10.38 -2.61
N PRO A 127 -17.72 11.36 -3.16
CA PRO A 127 -16.93 11.16 -4.36
C PRO A 127 -15.74 10.22 -4.09
N PHE A 128 -15.52 9.22 -4.97
CA PHE A 128 -14.43 8.25 -4.83
C PHE A 128 -13.06 8.81 -5.22
N TYR A 129 -13.00 9.89 -5.99
CA TYR A 129 -11.76 10.40 -6.55
C TYR A 129 -10.66 10.71 -5.51
N PRO A 130 -10.91 11.32 -4.34
CA PRO A 130 -9.85 11.60 -3.38
C PRO A 130 -9.22 10.33 -2.80
N PHE A 131 -10.02 9.30 -2.59
CA PHE A 131 -9.54 8.01 -2.09
C PHE A 131 -8.73 7.25 -3.14
N ARG A 132 -9.14 7.33 -4.40
CA ARG A 132 -8.37 6.79 -5.55
C ARG A 132 -7.02 7.50 -5.72
N LEU A 133 -6.98 8.82 -5.51
CA LEU A 133 -5.72 9.58 -5.52
C LEU A 133 -4.77 9.09 -4.43
N VAL A 134 -5.27 8.90 -3.21
CA VAL A 134 -4.44 8.38 -2.11
C VAL A 134 -3.93 6.98 -2.43
N LEU A 135 -4.77 6.11 -2.99
CA LEU A 135 -4.36 4.79 -3.43
C LEU A 135 -3.27 4.86 -4.51
N PHE A 136 -3.46 5.69 -5.51
CA PHE A 136 -2.51 5.87 -6.61
C PHE A 136 -1.15 6.38 -6.11
N ILE A 137 -1.13 7.36 -5.21
CA ILE A 137 0.09 7.85 -4.56
C ILE A 137 0.77 6.71 -3.79
N GLY A 138 0.01 5.91 -3.05
CA GLY A 138 0.51 4.74 -2.34
C GLY A 138 1.19 3.73 -3.28
N LEU A 139 0.56 3.41 -4.41
CA LEU A 139 1.10 2.49 -5.41
C LEU A 139 2.40 3.01 -6.03
N ILE A 140 2.48 4.31 -6.34
CA ILE A 140 3.73 4.92 -6.84
C ILE A 140 4.84 4.82 -5.78
N LEU A 141 4.54 5.10 -4.52
CA LEU A 141 5.53 5.01 -3.44
C LEU A 141 6.08 3.59 -3.30
N ILE A 142 5.21 2.57 -3.39
CA ILE A 142 5.63 1.17 -3.35
C ILE A 142 6.54 0.83 -4.55
N ALA A 143 6.15 1.21 -5.75
CA ALA A 143 6.95 0.99 -6.96
C ALA A 143 8.34 1.64 -6.84
N LEU A 144 8.42 2.86 -6.28
CA LEU A 144 9.69 3.55 -6.03
C LEU A 144 10.56 2.83 -4.98
N ILE A 145 9.95 2.26 -3.94
CA ILE A 145 10.69 1.49 -2.93
C ILE A 145 11.34 0.27 -3.56
N TYR A 146 10.57 -0.50 -4.37
CA TYR A 146 11.14 -1.66 -5.07
C TYR A 146 12.18 -1.29 -6.12
N LEU A 147 12.06 -0.13 -6.78
CA LEU A 147 13.10 0.40 -7.65
C LEU A 147 14.41 0.64 -6.89
N ILE A 148 14.33 1.23 -5.70
CA ILE A 148 15.49 1.43 -4.83
C ILE A 148 16.11 0.08 -4.41
N ASP A 149 15.30 -0.91 -4.11
CA ASP A 149 15.75 -2.25 -3.75
C ASP A 149 16.46 -2.95 -4.93
N VAL A 150 15.95 -2.84 -6.15
CA VAL A 150 16.62 -3.35 -7.37
C VAL A 150 17.98 -2.69 -7.55
N ILE A 151 18.06 -1.36 -7.48
CA ILE A 151 19.31 -0.61 -7.62
C ILE A 151 20.34 -1.02 -6.54
N SER A 152 19.88 -1.21 -5.31
CA SER A 152 20.73 -1.62 -4.20
C SER A 152 21.23 -3.07 -4.37
N ALA A 153 20.37 -3.98 -4.84
CA ALA A 153 20.73 -5.36 -5.11
C ALA A 153 21.81 -5.47 -6.21
N ILE A 154 21.66 -4.72 -7.30
CA ILE A 154 22.63 -4.67 -8.40
C ILE A 154 24.00 -4.15 -7.89
N LYS A 155 24.00 -3.07 -7.09
CA LYS A 155 25.23 -2.50 -6.55
C LYS A 155 25.99 -3.45 -5.62
N VAL A 156 25.29 -4.26 -4.84
CA VAL A 156 25.91 -5.26 -3.95
C VAL A 156 26.52 -6.40 -4.78
N THR A 157 25.85 -6.82 -5.84
CA THR A 157 26.33 -7.90 -6.73
C THR A 157 27.54 -7.44 -7.56
N ALA A 158 27.57 -6.18 -8.02
CA ALA A 158 28.67 -5.62 -8.80
C ALA A 158 29.95 -5.34 -7.97
N LYS A 159 29.88 -5.43 -6.65
CA LYS A 159 30.99 -5.16 -5.73
C LYS A 159 31.66 -6.43 -5.18
N LYS A 160 31.09 -7.60 -5.51
CA LYS A 160 31.66 -8.94 -5.25
C LYS A 160 32.36 -9.49 -6.48
#